data_e4f4deab05e0ab26619d37e87c9da777
#
_entry.id   e4f4deab05e0ab26619d37e87c9da777
#
_cell.length_a   1.000
_cell.length_b   1.000
_cell.length_c   1.000
_cell.angle_alpha   90.00
_cell.angle_beta   90.00
_cell.angle_gamma   90.00
#
_symmetry.space_group_name_H-M   'P 1'
#
loop_
_entity.id
_entity.type
_entity.pdbx_description
1 polymer ?
#
loop_
_entity_poly.entity_id
_entity_poly.type
_entity_poly.pdbx_seq_one_letter_code
_entity_poly.pdbx_strand_id
1 'polypeptide(L)'
;MDNSSTTKQSKEVTEVMIRSFEKDFGNPSSLHELGRTVQNRINDVRGEIAKSIGFSDSEIFFTSGGTESDNLALFGVADARKRDGKQIITTKIEHPAVLEPCRKLEKMGFEVVYIDVDKRGIPILKQYEEALNRKTILVSVMAVNNEIGTVLPIEKMAEMAHDQGALFHTDAVQGFGKINLRGCGADFISISAHKIHGPKGVGAIAVRKGSKINAMMLGGGQEHGIRSGTENINGLIGFGKAVEMAYDGAEHLRLLKRRLLEGLKSEISDIKVNGSEDETISTGSILNVSFLGTRGEVLLHTLESKGIFVSTGSACSSNKKGKSHVLSAIGCSEKEIESAIRFSISEYNTPEEIDITIEKTKAAVAGFRKLGSFR
;
A
#
# COMPACT_ATOMS: atom_id res chain seq x y z
N MET A 1 4.04 -16.46 1.01
CA MET A 1 4.84 -15.30 0.50
C MET A 1 3.98 -14.40 -0.41
N ASP A 2 2.74 -14.13 0.01
CA ASP A 2 1.83 -13.16 -0.67
C ASP A 2 1.31 -12.08 0.29
N ASN A 3 2.19 -11.57 1.15
CA ASN A 3 1.87 -10.61 2.20
C ASN A 3 1.52 -9.20 1.68
N SER A 4 1.87 -8.87 0.43
CA SER A 4 1.41 -7.62 -0.20
C SER A 4 -0.06 -7.64 -0.56
N SER A 5 -0.67 -8.79 -0.81
CA SER A 5 -2.12 -8.91 -1.06
C SER A 5 -2.90 -8.76 0.25
N THR A 6 -2.52 -9.47 1.29
CA THR A 6 -3.00 -9.35 2.67
C THR A 6 -2.06 -10.11 3.60
N THR A 7 -1.94 -9.69 4.84
CA THR A 7 -1.19 -10.44 5.83
C THR A 7 -2.11 -11.32 6.69
N LYS A 8 -1.55 -12.39 7.27
CA LYS A 8 -2.21 -13.15 8.31
C LYS A 8 -2.28 -12.28 9.57
N GLN A 9 -3.44 -12.17 10.18
CA GLN A 9 -3.59 -11.48 11.46
C GLN A 9 -2.73 -12.16 12.52
N SER A 10 -2.00 -11.38 13.32
CA SER A 10 -1.15 -11.92 14.39
C SER A 10 -1.98 -12.52 15.52
N LYS A 11 -1.35 -13.37 16.33
CA LYS A 11 -2.00 -13.99 17.49
C LYS A 11 -2.37 -12.94 18.53
N GLU A 12 -1.46 -12.01 18.79
CA GLU A 12 -1.61 -10.92 19.75
C GLU A 12 -2.77 -9.99 19.36
N VAL A 13 -2.89 -9.65 18.07
CA VAL A 13 -4.02 -8.89 17.53
C VAL A 13 -5.34 -9.66 17.73
N THR A 14 -5.34 -10.95 17.44
CA THR A 14 -6.54 -11.79 17.61
C THR A 14 -6.97 -11.83 19.07
N GLU A 15 -6.05 -12.01 20.00
CA GLU A 15 -6.34 -12.06 21.43
C GLU A 15 -6.90 -10.74 21.99
N VAL A 16 -6.38 -9.59 21.58
CA VAL A 16 -6.94 -8.30 22.04
C VAL A 16 -8.31 -8.05 21.43
N MET A 17 -8.57 -8.47 20.20
CA MET A 17 -9.88 -8.37 19.58
C MET A 17 -10.93 -9.26 20.28
N ILE A 18 -10.60 -10.51 20.63
CA ILE A 18 -11.49 -11.40 21.40
C ILE A 18 -11.91 -10.74 22.70
N ARG A 19 -10.95 -10.22 23.48
CA ARG A 19 -11.23 -9.48 24.71
C ARG A 19 -12.11 -8.25 24.50
N SER A 20 -11.90 -7.56 23.36
CA SER A 20 -12.68 -6.37 23.02
C SER A 20 -14.12 -6.71 22.68
N PHE A 21 -14.41 -7.81 22.00
CA PHE A 21 -15.79 -8.27 21.75
C PHE A 21 -16.58 -8.47 23.03
N GLU A 22 -15.94 -8.91 24.10
CA GLU A 22 -16.60 -9.14 25.40
C GLU A 22 -16.78 -7.86 26.23
N LYS A 23 -15.84 -6.92 26.14
CA LYS A 23 -15.76 -5.78 27.07
C LYS A 23 -16.13 -4.43 26.46
N ASP A 24 -15.86 -4.22 25.16
CA ASP A 24 -15.95 -2.92 24.51
C ASP A 24 -17.19 -2.77 23.63
N PHE A 25 -18.34 -3.17 24.15
CA PHE A 25 -19.62 -3.13 23.41
C PHE A 25 -20.37 -1.80 23.54
N GLY A 26 -19.83 -0.83 24.30
CA GLY A 26 -20.43 0.50 24.46
C GLY A 26 -20.32 1.33 23.16
N ASN A 27 -21.37 2.11 22.85
CA ASN A 27 -21.27 3.07 21.76
C ASN A 27 -20.38 4.25 22.20
N PRO A 28 -19.31 4.60 21.46
CA PRO A 28 -18.40 5.70 21.82
C PRO A 28 -19.09 7.06 21.96
N SER A 29 -20.20 7.28 21.24
CA SER A 29 -20.98 8.52 21.32
C SER A 29 -21.87 8.61 22.57
N SER A 30 -21.98 7.54 23.39
CA SER A 30 -22.82 7.53 24.59
C SER A 30 -22.13 8.23 25.76
N LEU A 31 -22.88 9.04 26.49
CA LEU A 31 -22.35 9.83 27.64
C LEU A 31 -22.12 9.02 28.92
N HIS A 32 -22.61 7.79 29.00
CA HIS A 32 -22.42 6.92 30.14
C HIS A 32 -21.01 6.27 30.14
N GLU A 33 -20.63 5.64 31.22
CA GLU A 33 -19.29 5.09 31.48
C GLU A 33 -18.81 4.12 30.41
N LEU A 34 -19.68 3.21 29.94
CA LEU A 34 -19.32 2.25 28.87
C LEU A 34 -18.90 2.96 27.58
N GLY A 35 -19.65 4.01 27.18
CA GLY A 35 -19.31 4.78 25.98
C GLY A 35 -17.97 5.51 26.14
N ARG A 36 -17.76 6.18 27.29
CA ARG A 36 -16.50 6.88 27.58
C ARG A 36 -15.29 5.95 27.60
N THR A 37 -15.44 4.75 28.18
CA THR A 37 -14.36 3.75 28.20
C THR A 37 -13.94 3.35 26.81
N VAL A 38 -14.89 3.06 25.92
CA VAL A 38 -14.62 2.71 24.52
C VAL A 38 -14.02 3.88 23.75
N GLN A 39 -14.55 5.10 23.96
CA GLN A 39 -14.01 6.30 23.31
C GLN A 39 -12.54 6.54 23.70
N ASN A 40 -12.19 6.35 24.97
CA ASN A 40 -10.80 6.48 25.41
C ASN A 40 -9.90 5.46 24.71
N ARG A 41 -10.31 4.19 24.61
CA ARG A 41 -9.55 3.17 23.89
C ARG A 41 -9.36 3.48 22.40
N ILE A 42 -10.39 4.04 21.76
CA ILE A 42 -10.28 4.50 20.36
C ILE A 42 -9.27 5.65 20.26
N ASN A 43 -9.28 6.58 21.24
CA ASN A 43 -8.32 7.68 21.27
C ASN A 43 -6.89 7.18 21.51
N ASP A 44 -6.68 6.17 22.34
CA ASP A 44 -5.36 5.53 22.52
C ASP A 44 -4.84 4.98 21.20
N VAL A 45 -5.66 4.24 20.44
CA VAL A 45 -5.30 3.74 19.11
C VAL A 45 -4.96 4.89 18.15
N ARG A 46 -5.74 5.96 18.18
CA ARG A 46 -5.52 7.16 17.36
C ARG A 46 -4.15 7.78 17.68
N GLY A 47 -3.81 7.89 18.97
CA GLY A 47 -2.52 8.39 19.45
C GLY A 47 -1.33 7.54 18.98
N GLU A 48 -1.45 6.21 19.05
CA GLU A 48 -0.40 5.31 18.57
C GLU A 48 -0.15 5.46 17.06
N ILE A 49 -1.21 5.54 16.25
CA ILE A 49 -1.09 5.80 14.82
C ILE A 49 -0.43 7.16 14.58
N ALA A 50 -0.95 8.22 15.21
CA ALA A 50 -0.42 9.58 15.07
C ALA A 50 1.07 9.64 15.39
N LYS A 51 1.47 9.07 16.52
CA LYS A 51 2.86 8.98 16.97
C LYS A 51 3.73 8.24 15.94
N SER A 52 3.23 7.18 15.31
CA SER A 52 4.02 6.37 14.36
C SER A 52 4.38 7.12 13.09
N ILE A 53 3.54 8.06 12.64
CA ILE A 53 3.72 8.82 11.39
C ILE A 53 4.05 10.32 11.60
N GLY A 54 4.13 10.77 12.85
CA GLY A 54 4.50 12.16 13.18
C GLY A 54 3.37 13.17 12.98
N PHE A 55 2.13 12.75 13.26
CA PHE A 55 0.93 13.58 13.28
C PHE A 55 0.43 13.76 14.73
N SER A 56 -0.55 14.63 14.94
CA SER A 56 -1.31 14.70 16.19
C SER A 56 -2.55 13.80 16.14
N ASP A 57 -3.08 13.43 17.31
CA ASP A 57 -4.25 12.57 17.42
C ASP A 57 -5.46 13.14 16.66
N SER A 58 -5.64 14.46 16.72
CA SER A 58 -6.75 15.17 16.05
C SER A 58 -6.64 15.18 14.52
N GLU A 59 -5.54 14.70 13.96
CA GLU A 59 -5.27 14.59 12.52
C GLU A 59 -5.51 13.18 11.96
N ILE A 60 -5.86 12.21 12.80
CA ILE A 60 -6.13 10.82 12.39
C ILE A 60 -7.63 10.56 12.32
N PHE A 61 -8.10 10.01 11.23
CA PHE A 61 -9.52 9.65 11.02
C PHE A 61 -9.61 8.20 10.56
N PHE A 62 -10.46 7.41 11.22
CA PHE A 62 -10.61 6.00 10.91
C PHE A 62 -11.50 5.77 9.70
N THR A 63 -11.13 4.77 8.91
CA THR A 63 -11.82 4.33 7.69
C THR A 63 -11.95 2.81 7.67
N SER A 64 -12.57 2.25 6.65
CA SER A 64 -12.64 0.80 6.46
C SER A 64 -11.37 0.20 5.83
N GLY A 65 -10.40 1.01 5.42
CA GLY A 65 -9.16 0.55 4.79
C GLY A 65 -8.57 1.56 3.81
N GLY A 66 -7.46 1.20 3.17
CA GLY A 66 -6.75 2.07 2.24
C GLY A 66 -7.62 2.60 1.11
N THR A 67 -8.45 1.76 0.51
CA THR A 67 -9.32 2.18 -0.60
C THR A 67 -10.29 3.30 -0.20
N GLU A 68 -10.90 3.23 1.00
CA GLU A 68 -11.74 4.32 1.49
C GLU A 68 -10.92 5.58 1.75
N SER A 69 -9.74 5.43 2.36
CA SER A 69 -8.83 6.54 2.65
C SER A 69 -8.38 7.27 1.39
N ASP A 70 -7.96 6.54 0.34
CA ASP A 70 -7.53 7.11 -0.93
C ASP A 70 -8.69 7.84 -1.64
N ASN A 71 -9.88 7.21 -1.66
CA ASN A 71 -11.08 7.84 -2.22
C ASN A 71 -11.45 9.12 -1.47
N LEU A 72 -11.39 9.09 -0.13
CA LEU A 72 -11.67 10.26 0.70
C LEU A 72 -10.67 11.38 0.43
N ALA A 73 -9.36 11.08 0.31
CA ALA A 73 -8.36 12.07 -0.05
C ALA A 73 -8.65 12.70 -1.42
N LEU A 74 -8.85 11.87 -2.45
CA LEU A 74 -9.00 12.34 -3.83
C LEU A 74 -10.31 13.11 -4.04
N PHE A 75 -11.46 12.51 -3.71
CA PHE A 75 -12.75 13.16 -3.91
C PHE A 75 -13.00 14.28 -2.90
N GLY A 76 -12.58 14.09 -1.64
CA GLY A 76 -12.77 15.08 -0.59
C GLY A 76 -11.98 16.37 -0.86
N VAL A 77 -10.74 16.26 -1.32
CA VAL A 77 -9.92 17.43 -1.72
C VAL A 77 -10.45 18.03 -3.02
N ALA A 78 -10.79 17.21 -4.02
CA ALA A 78 -11.34 17.68 -5.29
C ALA A 78 -12.61 18.53 -5.05
N ASP A 79 -13.52 18.09 -4.20
CA ASP A 79 -14.74 18.85 -3.87
C ASP A 79 -14.43 20.12 -3.05
N ALA A 80 -13.53 20.03 -2.05
CA ALA A 80 -13.17 21.15 -1.19
C ALA A 80 -12.42 22.28 -1.94
N ARG A 81 -11.60 21.92 -2.93
CA ARG A 81 -10.71 22.84 -3.65
C ARG A 81 -11.07 23.10 -5.12
N LYS A 82 -12.22 22.66 -5.60
CA LYS A 82 -12.69 22.84 -7.00
C LYS A 82 -12.74 24.29 -7.50
N ARG A 83 -12.70 25.28 -6.58
CA ARG A 83 -12.63 26.71 -6.90
C ARG A 83 -11.21 27.23 -6.99
N ASP A 84 -10.25 26.53 -6.34
CA ASP A 84 -8.83 26.93 -6.34
C ASP A 84 -8.13 26.44 -7.62
N GLY A 85 -8.57 25.32 -8.17
CA GLY A 85 -8.05 24.71 -9.39
C GLY A 85 -8.76 23.41 -9.72
N LYS A 86 -8.33 22.76 -10.81
CA LYS A 86 -8.92 21.48 -11.27
C LYS A 86 -7.88 20.47 -11.74
N GLN A 87 -6.60 20.72 -11.48
CA GLN A 87 -5.57 19.75 -11.85
C GLN A 87 -5.20 18.86 -10.66
N ILE A 88 -5.09 17.57 -10.93
CA ILE A 88 -4.61 16.54 -10.01
C ILE A 88 -3.44 15.85 -10.70
N ILE A 89 -2.35 15.59 -9.98
CA ILE A 89 -1.20 14.87 -10.49
C ILE A 89 -1.05 13.56 -9.73
N THR A 90 -0.80 12.48 -10.46
CA THR A 90 -0.54 11.15 -9.88
C THR A 90 0.49 10.40 -10.72
N THR A 91 0.85 9.16 -10.38
CA THR A 91 1.77 8.35 -11.18
C THR A 91 1.04 7.26 -11.96
N LYS A 92 1.69 6.71 -12.99
CA LYS A 92 1.15 5.57 -13.76
C LYS A 92 1.19 4.24 -13.00
N ILE A 93 1.86 4.17 -11.86
CA ILE A 93 2.07 2.95 -11.09
C ILE A 93 1.27 2.87 -9.79
N GLU A 94 0.29 3.76 -9.62
CA GLU A 94 -0.55 3.78 -8.43
C GLU A 94 -1.46 2.55 -8.32
N HIS A 95 -1.92 2.29 -7.09
CA HIS A 95 -2.94 1.28 -6.86
C HIS A 95 -4.28 1.67 -7.53
N PRO A 96 -5.12 0.71 -7.97
CA PRO A 96 -6.45 1.02 -8.52
C PRO A 96 -7.33 1.90 -7.63
N ALA A 97 -7.14 1.89 -6.31
CA ALA A 97 -7.84 2.76 -5.36
C ALA A 97 -7.52 4.26 -5.55
N VAL A 98 -6.42 4.59 -6.25
CA VAL A 98 -6.06 5.95 -6.69
C VAL A 98 -6.41 6.15 -8.16
N LEU A 99 -6.06 5.21 -9.04
CA LEU A 99 -6.27 5.35 -10.49
C LEU A 99 -7.75 5.43 -10.89
N GLU A 100 -8.62 4.60 -10.30
CA GLU A 100 -10.06 4.65 -10.63
C GLU A 100 -10.76 5.93 -10.17
N PRO A 101 -10.54 6.44 -8.93
CA PRO A 101 -10.97 7.78 -8.57
C PRO A 101 -10.46 8.88 -9.51
N CYS A 102 -9.19 8.84 -9.91
CA CYS A 102 -8.62 9.79 -10.88
C CYS A 102 -9.39 9.76 -12.20
N ARG A 103 -9.62 8.58 -12.78
CA ARG A 103 -10.44 8.41 -13.99
C ARG A 103 -11.88 8.90 -13.83
N LYS A 104 -12.44 8.77 -12.62
CA LYS A 104 -13.77 9.32 -12.34
C LYS A 104 -13.75 10.83 -12.26
N LEU A 105 -12.71 11.42 -11.66
CA LEU A 105 -12.53 12.87 -11.57
C LEU A 105 -12.33 13.51 -12.96
N GLU A 106 -11.62 12.84 -13.89
CA GLU A 106 -11.54 13.27 -15.30
C GLU A 106 -12.92 13.40 -15.91
N LYS A 107 -13.80 12.40 -15.71
CA LYS A 107 -15.19 12.44 -16.19
C LYS A 107 -16.03 13.55 -15.51
N MET A 108 -15.60 14.05 -14.36
CA MET A 108 -16.20 15.17 -13.64
C MET A 108 -15.59 16.52 -14.03
N GLY A 109 -14.68 16.56 -15.01
CA GLY A 109 -14.08 17.77 -15.56
C GLY A 109 -12.84 18.27 -14.83
N PHE A 110 -12.15 17.39 -14.08
CA PHE A 110 -10.80 17.62 -13.59
C PHE A 110 -9.78 17.22 -14.65
N GLU A 111 -8.65 17.89 -14.66
CA GLU A 111 -7.47 17.50 -15.43
C GLU A 111 -6.61 16.57 -14.56
N VAL A 112 -6.35 15.34 -15.02
CA VAL A 112 -5.45 14.42 -14.31
C VAL A 112 -4.19 14.19 -15.13
N VAL A 113 -3.03 14.45 -14.53
CA VAL A 113 -1.74 14.21 -15.15
C VAL A 113 -1.10 12.97 -14.52
N TYR A 114 -0.77 11.99 -15.35
CA TYR A 114 -0.15 10.73 -14.93
C TYR A 114 1.34 10.76 -15.25
N ILE A 115 2.17 10.91 -14.22
CA ILE A 115 3.62 10.98 -14.35
C ILE A 115 4.20 9.59 -14.71
N ASP A 116 5.08 9.57 -15.69
CA ASP A 116 5.85 8.39 -16.07
C ASP A 116 6.89 8.04 -15.00
N VAL A 117 7.34 6.79 -15.04
CA VAL A 117 8.37 6.28 -14.15
C VAL A 117 9.54 5.70 -14.95
N ASP A 118 10.72 5.65 -14.35
CA ASP A 118 11.88 4.95 -14.90
C ASP A 118 11.76 3.42 -14.70
N LYS A 119 12.74 2.65 -15.20
CA LYS A 119 12.77 1.18 -15.08
C LYS A 119 12.81 0.67 -13.64
N ARG A 120 13.15 1.52 -12.68
CA ARG A 120 13.14 1.20 -11.23
C ARG A 120 11.81 1.52 -10.58
N GLY A 121 10.87 2.17 -11.30
CA GLY A 121 9.60 2.65 -10.79
C GLY A 121 9.70 4.00 -10.09
N ILE A 122 10.77 4.77 -10.30
CA ILE A 122 10.93 6.12 -9.75
C ILE A 122 10.25 7.12 -10.70
N PRO A 123 9.36 8.01 -10.20
CA PRO A 123 8.72 9.05 -11.00
C PRO A 123 9.75 9.95 -11.70
N ILE A 124 9.49 10.31 -12.96
CA ILE A 124 10.36 11.22 -13.73
C ILE A 124 10.16 12.64 -13.20
N LEU A 125 11.01 13.04 -12.26
CA LEU A 125 10.89 14.33 -11.54
C LEU A 125 10.84 15.54 -12.47
N LYS A 126 11.54 15.52 -13.61
CA LYS A 126 11.48 16.60 -14.60
C LYS A 126 10.06 16.74 -15.18
N GLN A 127 9.42 15.63 -15.56
CA GLN A 127 8.03 15.63 -16.03
C GLN A 127 7.07 16.11 -14.94
N TYR A 128 7.32 15.72 -13.68
CA TYR A 128 6.55 16.16 -12.53
C TYR A 128 6.67 17.67 -12.31
N GLU A 129 7.87 18.22 -12.34
CA GLU A 129 8.13 19.65 -12.21
C GLU A 129 7.44 20.47 -13.33
N GLU A 130 7.54 20.01 -14.58
CA GLU A 130 6.90 20.64 -15.74
C GLU A 130 5.36 20.59 -15.66
N ALA A 131 4.79 19.56 -15.03
CA ALA A 131 3.34 19.41 -14.87
C ALA A 131 2.77 20.27 -13.73
N LEU A 132 3.56 20.56 -12.69
CA LEU A 132 3.12 21.35 -11.54
C LEU A 132 2.82 22.79 -11.94
N ASN A 133 1.68 23.29 -11.52
CA ASN A 133 1.29 24.69 -11.73
C ASN A 133 0.26 25.14 -10.68
N ARG A 134 -0.08 26.43 -10.67
CA ARG A 134 -1.02 27.01 -9.69
C ARG A 134 -2.45 26.50 -9.75
N LYS A 135 -2.83 25.71 -10.78
CA LYS A 135 -4.14 25.05 -10.86
C LYS A 135 -4.12 23.65 -10.24
N THR A 136 -2.92 23.16 -9.89
CA THR A 136 -2.75 21.87 -9.21
C THR A 136 -3.29 21.99 -7.80
N ILE A 137 -4.33 21.22 -7.48
CA ILE A 137 -4.94 21.23 -6.14
C ILE A 137 -4.46 20.08 -5.27
N LEU A 138 -4.04 18.98 -5.90
CA LEU A 138 -3.62 17.76 -5.22
C LEU A 138 -2.59 17.00 -6.06
N VAL A 139 -1.56 16.52 -5.40
CA VAL A 139 -0.67 15.48 -5.91
C VAL A 139 -0.90 14.23 -5.09
N SER A 140 -1.07 13.07 -5.74
CA SER A 140 -1.28 11.79 -5.06
C SER A 140 -0.26 10.77 -5.55
N VAL A 141 0.66 10.34 -4.68
CA VAL A 141 1.76 9.43 -5.01
C VAL A 141 1.94 8.40 -3.90
N MET A 142 1.95 7.13 -4.23
CA MET A 142 2.17 6.07 -3.24
C MET A 142 3.56 6.11 -2.62
N ALA A 143 3.67 5.73 -1.35
CA ALA A 143 4.95 5.69 -0.67
C ALA A 143 5.82 4.49 -1.09
N VAL A 144 5.17 3.34 -1.30
CA VAL A 144 5.82 2.09 -1.73
C VAL A 144 4.94 1.39 -2.74
N ASN A 145 5.52 1.01 -3.89
CA ASN A 145 4.77 0.28 -4.89
C ASN A 145 4.52 -1.18 -4.47
N ASN A 146 3.28 -1.61 -4.55
CA ASN A 146 2.80 -2.91 -4.08
C ASN A 146 3.20 -4.09 -4.98
N GLU A 147 3.70 -3.86 -6.20
CA GLU A 147 4.10 -4.91 -7.14
C GLU A 147 5.63 -5.09 -7.19
N ILE A 148 6.39 -4.01 -7.18
CA ILE A 148 7.85 -4.02 -7.36
C ILE A 148 8.64 -3.60 -6.12
N GLY A 149 7.95 -3.11 -5.07
CA GLY A 149 8.58 -2.75 -3.80
C GLY A 149 9.42 -1.48 -3.82
N THR A 150 9.37 -0.69 -4.89
CA THR A 150 10.09 0.58 -4.98
C THR A 150 9.53 1.58 -3.99
N VAL A 151 10.42 2.22 -3.23
CA VAL A 151 10.12 3.35 -2.34
C VAL A 151 10.21 4.63 -3.15
N LEU A 152 9.13 5.40 -3.20
CA LEU A 152 9.06 6.61 -4.00
C LEU A 152 9.56 7.82 -3.21
N PRO A 153 10.12 8.85 -3.87
CA PRO A 153 10.70 10.02 -3.22
C PRO A 153 9.62 11.05 -2.79
N ILE A 154 8.68 10.59 -1.94
CA ILE A 154 7.47 11.36 -1.57
C ILE A 154 7.80 12.67 -0.86
N GLU A 155 8.85 12.74 -0.02
CA GLU A 155 9.26 13.95 0.66
C GLU A 155 9.61 15.07 -0.34
N LYS A 156 10.49 14.77 -1.29
CA LYS A 156 10.89 15.73 -2.34
C LYS A 156 9.70 16.15 -3.21
N MET A 157 8.81 15.18 -3.55
CA MET A 157 7.62 15.48 -4.38
C MET A 157 6.60 16.33 -3.61
N ALA A 158 6.46 16.12 -2.29
CA ALA A 158 5.60 16.93 -1.44
C ALA A 158 6.12 18.38 -1.34
N GLU A 159 7.43 18.57 -1.14
CA GLU A 159 8.07 19.91 -1.14
C GLU A 159 7.77 20.66 -2.44
N MET A 160 8.01 20.03 -3.59
CA MET A 160 7.73 20.63 -4.91
C MET A 160 6.24 20.97 -5.11
N ALA A 161 5.33 20.13 -4.61
CA ALA A 161 3.88 20.38 -4.66
C ALA A 161 3.50 21.61 -3.82
N HIS A 162 4.02 21.68 -2.60
CA HIS A 162 3.77 22.82 -1.69
C HIS A 162 4.28 24.15 -2.23
N ASP A 163 5.40 24.17 -2.94
CA ASP A 163 5.94 25.37 -3.60
C ASP A 163 4.95 25.95 -4.64
N GLN A 164 4.07 25.11 -5.20
CA GLN A 164 3.00 25.53 -6.12
C GLN A 164 1.65 25.70 -5.43
N GLY A 165 1.55 25.50 -4.09
CA GLY A 165 0.33 25.60 -3.31
C GLY A 165 -0.61 24.39 -3.46
N ALA A 166 -0.13 23.29 -4.03
CA ALA A 166 -0.84 22.03 -4.10
C ALA A 166 -0.73 21.24 -2.80
N LEU A 167 -1.77 20.50 -2.41
CA LEU A 167 -1.72 19.53 -1.32
C LEU A 167 -1.09 18.22 -1.80
N PHE A 168 -0.50 17.45 -0.87
CA PHE A 168 0.13 16.18 -1.17
C PHE A 168 -0.49 15.02 -0.38
N HIS A 169 -0.96 14.00 -1.10
CA HIS A 169 -1.46 12.75 -0.57
C HIS A 169 -0.48 11.61 -0.87
N THR A 170 -0.28 10.72 0.10
CA THR A 170 0.44 9.47 -0.14
C THR A 170 -0.40 8.26 0.26
N ASP A 171 -0.60 7.31 -0.68
CA ASP A 171 -1.00 5.95 -0.34
C ASP A 171 0.19 5.25 0.32
N ALA A 172 0.16 5.17 1.63
CA ALA A 172 1.19 4.52 2.44
C ALA A 172 0.79 3.09 2.88
N VAL A 173 -0.22 2.50 2.27
CA VAL A 173 -0.73 1.16 2.63
C VAL A 173 0.38 0.10 2.59
N GLN A 174 1.30 0.17 1.64
CA GLN A 174 2.46 -0.72 1.59
C GLN A 174 3.68 -0.18 2.35
N GLY A 175 3.72 1.10 2.65
CA GLY A 175 4.83 1.76 3.36
C GLY A 175 4.69 1.75 4.88
N PHE A 176 3.46 1.85 5.38
CA PHE A 176 3.18 1.91 6.81
C PHE A 176 3.71 0.67 7.54
N GLY A 177 4.44 0.89 8.63
CA GLY A 177 5.11 -0.17 9.39
C GLY A 177 6.39 -0.73 8.74
N LYS A 178 6.79 -0.27 7.54
CA LYS A 178 7.94 -0.81 6.79
C LYS A 178 8.98 0.26 6.43
N ILE A 179 8.57 1.51 6.29
CA ILE A 179 9.45 2.66 6.06
C ILE A 179 9.10 3.78 7.03
N ASN A 180 10.03 4.70 7.24
CA ASN A 180 9.75 5.89 8.03
C ASN A 180 8.89 6.87 7.22
N LEU A 181 7.71 7.20 7.76
CA LEU A 181 6.80 8.19 7.17
C LEU A 181 6.83 9.54 7.90
N ARG A 182 7.57 9.65 9.02
CA ARG A 182 7.69 10.90 9.76
C ARG A 182 8.43 11.94 8.93
N GLY A 183 7.86 13.12 8.83
CA GLY A 183 8.48 14.21 8.08
C GLY A 183 8.42 14.08 6.56
N CYS A 184 7.65 13.13 6.02
CA CYS A 184 7.53 12.93 4.57
C CYS A 184 6.83 14.08 3.82
N GLY A 185 6.39 15.12 4.52
CA GLY A 185 5.75 16.28 3.92
C GLY A 185 4.28 16.10 3.51
N ALA A 186 3.72 14.89 3.58
CA ALA A 186 2.36 14.66 3.13
C ALA A 186 1.31 15.38 4.00
N ASP A 187 0.28 15.93 3.33
CA ASP A 187 -0.91 16.48 3.96
C ASP A 187 -1.92 15.38 4.30
N PHE A 188 -1.92 14.32 3.50
CA PHE A 188 -2.78 13.15 3.68
C PHE A 188 -1.96 11.87 3.58
N ILE A 189 -2.18 10.93 4.52
CA ILE A 189 -1.54 9.62 4.50
C ILE A 189 -2.61 8.55 4.66
N SER A 190 -2.77 7.68 3.65
CA SER A 190 -3.68 6.53 3.70
C SER A 190 -2.97 5.29 4.23
N ILE A 191 -3.56 4.60 5.21
CA ILE A 191 -3.03 3.38 5.81
C ILE A 191 -4.10 2.31 5.99
N SER A 192 -3.68 1.04 6.10
CA SER A 192 -4.58 -0.10 6.28
C SER A 192 -4.01 -1.14 7.23
N ALA A 193 -4.81 -1.58 8.20
CA ALA A 193 -4.38 -2.51 9.22
C ALA A 193 -3.96 -3.89 8.68
N HIS A 194 -4.66 -4.40 7.67
CA HIS A 194 -4.40 -5.75 7.16
C HIS A 194 -3.09 -5.90 6.36
N LYS A 195 -2.29 -4.87 6.23
CA LYS A 195 -0.94 -4.92 5.61
C LYS A 195 0.18 -5.00 6.65
N ILE A 196 -0.17 -4.86 7.93
CA ILE A 196 0.72 -4.94 9.08
C ILE A 196 0.21 -5.94 10.12
N HIS A 197 -0.32 -7.08 9.69
CA HIS A 197 -0.84 -8.15 10.54
C HIS A 197 -2.01 -7.77 11.44
N GLY A 198 -2.68 -6.66 11.12
CA GLY A 198 -3.93 -6.21 11.72
C GLY A 198 -5.18 -6.81 11.06
N PRO A 199 -6.37 -6.46 11.55
CA PRO A 199 -7.63 -6.94 11.01
C PRO A 199 -7.96 -6.34 9.65
N LYS A 200 -8.72 -7.07 8.82
CA LYS A 200 -9.35 -6.55 7.62
C LYS A 200 -10.53 -5.64 7.97
N GLY A 201 -10.88 -4.70 7.10
CA GLY A 201 -12.04 -3.83 7.26
C GLY A 201 -11.80 -2.63 8.20
N VAL A 202 -10.55 -2.30 8.48
CA VAL A 202 -10.13 -1.09 9.17
C VAL A 202 -8.88 -0.48 8.55
N GLY A 203 -8.84 0.83 8.54
CA GLY A 203 -7.72 1.66 8.13
C GLY A 203 -7.84 3.04 8.74
N ALA A 204 -7.00 3.95 8.31
CA ALA A 204 -7.08 5.34 8.69
C ALA A 204 -6.54 6.25 7.58
N ILE A 205 -6.99 7.49 7.60
CA ILE A 205 -6.38 8.59 6.89
C ILE A 205 -5.86 9.61 7.90
N ALA A 206 -4.60 10.01 7.77
CA ALA A 206 -4.11 11.20 8.43
C ALA A 206 -4.44 12.41 7.56
N VAL A 207 -4.91 13.48 8.17
CA VAL A 207 -5.25 14.76 7.52
C VAL A 207 -4.55 15.87 8.29
N ARG A 208 -3.54 16.49 7.70
CA ARG A 208 -2.76 17.55 8.35
C ARG A 208 -3.66 18.74 8.67
N LYS A 209 -3.51 19.27 9.87
CA LYS A 209 -4.27 20.44 10.32
C LYS A 209 -4.16 21.61 9.35
N GLY A 210 -5.30 22.11 8.91
CA GLY A 210 -5.38 23.19 7.91
C GLY A 210 -5.57 22.72 6.47
N SER A 211 -5.34 21.44 6.17
CA SER A 211 -5.64 20.87 4.85
C SER A 211 -7.13 20.74 4.64
N LYS A 212 -7.63 21.31 3.51
CA LYS A 212 -9.06 21.31 3.20
C LYS A 212 -9.49 19.98 2.59
N ILE A 213 -10.46 19.34 3.22
CA ILE A 213 -11.08 18.11 2.76
C ILE A 213 -12.57 18.11 3.11
N ASN A 214 -13.44 17.68 2.21
CA ASN A 214 -14.87 17.49 2.46
C ASN A 214 -15.16 16.01 2.72
N ALA A 215 -16.10 15.76 3.64
CA ALA A 215 -16.57 14.41 3.93
C ALA A 215 -17.26 13.77 2.71
N MET A 216 -17.00 12.48 2.49
CA MET A 216 -17.70 11.69 1.47
C MET A 216 -18.85 10.88 2.06
N MET A 217 -18.72 10.43 3.32
CA MET A 217 -19.74 9.66 4.04
C MET A 217 -20.41 10.56 5.07
N LEU A 218 -21.62 11.02 4.75
CA LEU A 218 -22.41 11.91 5.60
C LEU A 218 -23.30 11.12 6.56
N GLY A 219 -23.56 11.66 7.76
CA GLY A 219 -24.42 11.00 8.75
C GLY A 219 -24.32 11.61 10.14
N GLY A 220 -24.08 10.79 11.17
CA GLY A 220 -24.13 11.18 12.58
C GLY A 220 -22.93 11.97 13.11
N GLY A 221 -22.00 12.40 12.26
CA GLY A 221 -20.88 13.27 12.65
C GLY A 221 -19.71 12.56 13.34
N GLN A 222 -19.63 11.22 13.29
CA GLN A 222 -18.49 10.47 13.78
C GLN A 222 -17.22 10.90 13.05
N GLU A 223 -16.06 10.60 13.62
CA GLU A 223 -14.75 11.03 13.09
C GLU A 223 -14.76 12.56 12.79
N HIS A 224 -15.26 13.35 13.73
CA HIS A 224 -15.36 14.82 13.62
C HIS A 224 -16.08 15.30 12.35
N GLY A 225 -17.01 14.50 11.81
CA GLY A 225 -17.77 14.80 10.62
C GLY A 225 -17.07 14.48 9.29
N ILE A 226 -15.84 14.00 9.32
CA ILE A 226 -15.09 13.60 8.12
C ILE A 226 -15.54 12.23 7.60
N ARG A 227 -15.90 11.32 8.51
CA ARG A 227 -16.37 9.99 8.15
C ARG A 227 -17.42 9.49 9.13
N SER A 228 -18.68 9.63 8.75
CA SER A 228 -19.80 9.22 9.60
C SER A 228 -20.03 7.71 9.60
N GLY A 229 -20.68 7.21 10.66
CA GLY A 229 -21.02 5.81 10.90
C GLY A 229 -20.34 5.30 12.18
N THR A 230 -21.04 4.43 12.91
CA THR A 230 -20.52 3.84 14.16
C THR A 230 -19.17 3.15 13.89
N GLU A 231 -18.22 3.43 14.75
CA GLU A 231 -16.84 2.99 14.64
C GLU A 231 -16.73 1.46 14.81
N ASN A 232 -15.86 0.81 14.05
CA ASN A 232 -15.54 -0.62 14.19
C ASN A 232 -14.58 -0.84 15.38
N ILE A 233 -15.10 -0.71 16.60
CA ILE A 233 -14.34 -0.69 17.86
C ILE A 233 -13.33 -1.83 17.93
N ASN A 234 -13.81 -3.07 17.76
CA ASN A 234 -12.96 -4.25 17.90
C ASN A 234 -11.85 -4.31 16.85
N GLY A 235 -12.18 -3.89 15.62
CA GLY A 235 -11.21 -3.74 14.55
C GLY A 235 -10.17 -2.66 14.83
N LEU A 236 -10.60 -1.51 15.38
CA LEU A 236 -9.70 -0.42 15.75
C LEU A 236 -8.72 -0.82 16.87
N ILE A 237 -9.21 -1.52 17.90
CA ILE A 237 -8.35 -2.05 18.97
C ILE A 237 -7.33 -3.04 18.42
N GLY A 238 -7.75 -3.92 17.50
CA GLY A 238 -6.83 -4.80 16.78
C GLY A 238 -5.82 -4.03 15.92
N PHE A 239 -6.25 -2.93 15.30
CA PHE A 239 -5.35 -2.06 14.53
C PHE A 239 -4.29 -1.40 15.42
N GLY A 240 -4.68 -0.86 16.59
CA GLY A 240 -3.73 -0.30 17.56
C GLY A 240 -2.65 -1.31 17.95
N LYS A 241 -3.05 -2.56 18.26
CA LYS A 241 -2.07 -3.62 18.56
C LYS A 241 -1.15 -3.95 17.39
N ALA A 242 -1.66 -3.95 16.18
CA ALA A 242 -0.84 -4.15 14.98
C ALA A 242 0.17 -3.00 14.77
N VAL A 243 -0.22 -1.75 15.06
CA VAL A 243 0.67 -0.57 14.98
C VAL A 243 1.81 -0.67 16.00
N GLU A 244 1.51 -1.05 17.23
CA GLU A 244 2.50 -1.26 18.29
C GLU A 244 3.61 -2.23 17.86
N MET A 245 3.27 -3.24 17.04
CA MET A 245 4.18 -4.31 16.62
C MET A 245 4.88 -4.05 15.26
N ALA A 246 4.46 -3.03 14.50
CA ALA A 246 4.69 -2.95 13.06
C ALA A 246 6.14 -2.63 12.64
N TYR A 247 6.99 -2.05 13.49
CA TYR A 247 8.30 -1.53 13.07
C TYR A 247 9.50 -2.41 13.43
N ASP A 248 9.27 -3.57 14.05
CA ASP A 248 10.34 -4.37 14.65
C ASP A 248 11.10 -5.28 13.65
N GLY A 249 10.67 -5.39 12.40
CA GLY A 249 11.18 -6.41 11.46
C GLY A 249 11.95 -5.92 10.23
N ALA A 250 12.22 -4.63 10.07
CA ALA A 250 12.74 -4.07 8.81
C ALA A 250 14.07 -4.69 8.34
N GLU A 251 15.02 -4.90 9.24
CA GLU A 251 16.33 -5.51 8.91
C GLU A 251 16.18 -6.98 8.56
N HIS A 252 15.39 -7.72 9.33
CA HIS A 252 15.09 -9.12 9.05
C HIS A 252 14.49 -9.30 7.65
N LEU A 253 13.54 -8.46 7.27
CA LEU A 253 12.93 -8.46 5.93
C LEU A 253 13.95 -8.23 4.82
N ARG A 254 14.91 -7.31 5.01
CA ARG A 254 16.00 -7.07 4.04
C ARG A 254 16.87 -8.29 3.88
N LEU A 255 17.27 -8.94 4.98
CA LEU A 255 18.08 -10.15 4.96
C LEU A 255 17.36 -11.30 4.22
N LEU A 256 16.08 -11.52 4.49
CA LEU A 256 15.29 -12.55 3.81
C LEU A 256 15.13 -12.26 2.31
N LYS A 257 14.85 -11.00 1.94
CA LYS A 257 14.76 -10.60 0.52
C LYS A 257 16.07 -10.79 -0.21
N ARG A 258 17.19 -10.39 0.40
CA ARG A 258 18.54 -10.57 -0.17
C ARG A 258 18.82 -12.05 -0.39
N ARG A 259 18.58 -12.91 0.62
CA ARG A 259 18.74 -14.36 0.51
C ARG A 259 17.92 -14.95 -0.64
N LEU A 260 16.64 -14.53 -0.75
CA LEU A 260 15.77 -14.98 -1.84
C LEU A 260 16.32 -14.54 -3.21
N LEU A 261 16.69 -13.27 -3.35
CA LEU A 261 17.19 -12.71 -4.59
C LEU A 261 18.49 -13.39 -5.05
N GLU A 262 19.47 -13.51 -4.16
CA GLU A 262 20.76 -14.14 -4.45
C GLU A 262 20.58 -15.62 -4.78
N GLY A 263 19.75 -16.34 -4.04
CA GLY A 263 19.44 -17.73 -4.30
C GLY A 263 18.75 -17.95 -5.66
N LEU A 264 17.76 -17.13 -5.99
CA LEU A 264 17.10 -17.22 -7.31
C LEU A 264 18.09 -16.93 -8.46
N LYS A 265 18.96 -15.93 -8.31
CA LYS A 265 19.97 -15.56 -9.31
C LYS A 265 21.03 -16.65 -9.50
N SER A 266 21.49 -17.29 -8.42
CA SER A 266 22.51 -18.34 -8.50
C SER A 266 21.96 -19.64 -9.07
N GLU A 267 20.68 -19.95 -8.83
CA GLU A 267 20.10 -21.26 -9.10
C GLU A 267 19.27 -21.31 -10.40
N ILE A 268 18.86 -20.17 -10.93
CA ILE A 268 17.94 -20.09 -12.09
C ILE A 268 18.50 -19.08 -13.11
N SER A 269 18.84 -19.56 -14.30
CA SER A 269 19.23 -18.69 -15.43
C SER A 269 18.03 -17.91 -15.99
N ASP A 270 18.27 -16.95 -16.86
CA ASP A 270 17.24 -16.21 -17.61
C ASP A 270 16.10 -15.68 -16.73
N ILE A 271 16.46 -15.05 -15.62
CA ILE A 271 15.55 -14.29 -14.78
C ILE A 271 15.86 -12.80 -14.87
N LYS A 272 14.83 -11.98 -14.65
CA LYS A 272 14.96 -10.53 -14.58
C LYS A 272 14.23 -10.00 -13.35
N VAL A 273 14.91 -9.21 -12.54
CA VAL A 273 14.30 -8.46 -11.46
C VAL A 273 13.54 -7.27 -12.03
N ASN A 274 12.30 -7.08 -11.64
CA ASN A 274 11.46 -5.95 -12.02
C ASN A 274 11.44 -4.92 -10.88
N GLY A 275 11.76 -3.66 -11.19
CA GLY A 275 11.98 -2.62 -10.19
C GLY A 275 13.45 -2.46 -9.81
N SER A 276 13.74 -2.15 -8.55
CA SER A 276 15.10 -1.85 -8.08
C SER A 276 15.67 -2.95 -7.18
N GLU A 277 16.94 -3.28 -7.43
CA GLU A 277 17.75 -4.10 -6.51
C GLU A 277 18.48 -3.24 -5.46
N ASP A 278 18.52 -1.93 -5.64
CA ASP A 278 19.09 -1.00 -4.68
C ASP A 278 18.23 -0.94 -3.40
N GLU A 279 18.79 -1.40 -2.31
CA GLU A 279 18.10 -1.49 -1.01
C GLU A 279 17.75 -0.11 -0.42
N THR A 280 18.35 0.97 -0.91
CA THR A 280 18.05 2.34 -0.45
C THR A 280 16.73 2.87 -0.99
N ILE A 281 16.28 2.36 -2.14
CA ILE A 281 15.03 2.73 -2.80
C ILE A 281 14.07 1.54 -2.97
N SER A 282 14.24 0.50 -2.16
CA SER A 282 13.45 -0.73 -2.26
C SER A 282 13.12 -1.26 -0.86
N THR A 283 11.86 -1.61 -0.64
CA THR A 283 11.46 -2.26 0.61
C THR A 283 12.01 -3.69 0.71
N GLY A 284 12.33 -4.14 1.93
CA GLY A 284 12.70 -5.52 2.21
C GLY A 284 11.58 -6.55 2.04
N SER A 285 10.34 -6.12 1.85
CA SER A 285 9.18 -7.01 1.88
C SER A 285 8.69 -7.48 0.51
N ILE A 286 9.14 -6.89 -0.61
CA ILE A 286 8.62 -7.19 -1.96
C ILE A 286 9.78 -7.46 -2.93
N LEU A 287 9.67 -8.54 -3.68
CA LEU A 287 10.56 -8.89 -4.78
C LEU A 287 9.71 -9.35 -5.98
N ASN A 288 9.90 -8.73 -7.13
CA ASN A 288 9.23 -9.11 -8.37
C ASN A 288 10.26 -9.63 -9.38
N VAL A 289 10.05 -10.84 -9.89
CA VAL A 289 10.99 -11.52 -10.79
C VAL A 289 10.25 -12.13 -11.97
N SER A 290 10.69 -11.83 -13.17
CA SER A 290 10.27 -12.49 -14.40
C SER A 290 11.13 -13.72 -14.67
N PHE A 291 10.51 -14.89 -14.83
CA PHE A 291 11.15 -16.17 -15.14
C PHE A 291 10.96 -16.47 -16.63
N LEU A 292 11.85 -15.96 -17.48
CA LEU A 292 11.72 -16.08 -18.94
C LEU A 292 11.61 -17.52 -19.40
N GLY A 293 10.73 -17.78 -20.36
CA GLY A 293 10.41 -19.14 -20.83
C GLY A 293 9.41 -19.89 -19.95
N THR A 294 8.72 -19.19 -19.03
CA THR A 294 7.60 -19.74 -18.24
C THR A 294 6.36 -18.85 -18.37
N ARG A 295 5.24 -19.30 -17.83
CA ARG A 295 4.05 -18.48 -17.58
C ARG A 295 3.84 -18.31 -16.08
N GLY A 296 3.73 -17.07 -15.62
CA GLY A 296 3.56 -16.73 -14.21
C GLY A 296 2.35 -17.41 -13.56
N GLU A 297 1.19 -17.46 -14.24
CA GLU A 297 0.01 -18.19 -13.74
C GLU A 297 0.30 -19.67 -13.48
N VAL A 298 0.96 -20.35 -14.43
CA VAL A 298 1.28 -21.78 -14.32
C VAL A 298 2.31 -21.99 -13.20
N LEU A 299 3.31 -21.11 -13.09
CA LEU A 299 4.30 -21.16 -12.04
C LEU A 299 3.68 -20.91 -10.66
N LEU A 300 2.75 -19.95 -10.56
CA LEU A 300 1.98 -19.66 -9.34
C LEU A 300 1.24 -20.92 -8.84
N HIS A 301 0.45 -21.56 -9.68
CA HIS A 301 -0.31 -22.76 -9.28
C HIS A 301 0.60 -23.95 -8.96
N THR A 302 1.76 -24.05 -9.63
CA THR A 302 2.75 -25.09 -9.28
C THR A 302 3.37 -24.84 -7.91
N LEU A 303 3.69 -23.60 -7.55
CA LEU A 303 4.19 -23.23 -6.23
C LEU A 303 3.10 -23.41 -5.16
N GLU A 304 1.87 -23.01 -5.46
CA GLU A 304 0.70 -23.22 -4.59
C GLU A 304 0.52 -24.70 -4.22
N SER A 305 0.67 -25.62 -5.19
CA SER A 305 0.60 -27.07 -4.95
C SER A 305 1.71 -27.59 -4.01
N LYS A 306 2.75 -26.78 -3.76
CA LYS A 306 3.85 -27.04 -2.82
C LYS A 306 3.73 -26.21 -1.53
N GLY A 307 2.58 -25.56 -1.30
CA GLY A 307 2.33 -24.73 -0.12
C GLY A 307 2.99 -23.34 -0.16
N ILE A 308 3.49 -22.91 -1.34
CA ILE A 308 4.13 -21.60 -1.53
C ILE A 308 3.16 -20.68 -2.25
N PHE A 309 2.57 -19.74 -1.53
CA PHE A 309 1.63 -18.76 -2.08
C PHE A 309 2.36 -17.51 -2.53
N VAL A 310 2.24 -17.18 -3.80
CA VAL A 310 2.84 -16.02 -4.48
C VAL A 310 1.78 -15.32 -5.32
N SER A 311 2.10 -14.20 -5.94
CA SER A 311 1.17 -13.48 -6.81
C SER A 311 1.79 -13.20 -8.17
N THR A 312 0.96 -13.09 -9.20
CA THR A 312 1.35 -12.49 -10.49
C THR A 312 0.98 -11.00 -10.47
N GLY A 313 1.64 -10.16 -11.27
CA GLY A 313 1.30 -8.73 -11.36
C GLY A 313 -0.14 -8.43 -11.78
N SER A 314 -0.86 -9.41 -12.32
CA SER A 314 -2.27 -9.30 -12.74
C SER A 314 -3.29 -9.68 -11.65
N ALA A 315 -2.86 -10.16 -10.48
CA ALA A 315 -3.77 -10.73 -9.46
C ALA A 315 -4.73 -9.72 -8.85
N CYS A 316 -4.44 -8.41 -8.87
CA CYS A 316 -5.34 -7.37 -8.34
C CYS A 316 -6.46 -6.96 -9.31
N SER A 317 -6.44 -7.42 -10.56
CA SER A 317 -7.51 -7.21 -11.55
C SER A 317 -8.41 -8.44 -11.68
N SER A 318 -9.04 -8.85 -10.59
CA SER A 318 -9.78 -10.11 -10.42
C SER A 318 -10.94 -10.38 -11.42
N ASN A 319 -11.18 -9.48 -12.38
CA ASN A 319 -12.26 -9.63 -13.36
C ASN A 319 -11.90 -9.30 -14.82
N LYS A 320 -10.64 -8.95 -15.14
CA LYS A 320 -10.21 -8.74 -16.53
C LYS A 320 -8.84 -9.37 -16.73
N LYS A 321 -8.65 -10.18 -17.79
CA LYS A 321 -7.35 -10.62 -18.30
C LYS A 321 -6.52 -9.38 -18.69
N GLY A 322 -5.94 -8.68 -17.72
CA GLY A 322 -5.17 -7.45 -17.92
C GLY A 322 -3.71 -7.66 -17.53
N LYS A 323 -2.81 -7.15 -18.35
CA LYS A 323 -1.38 -7.07 -18.04
C LYS A 323 -1.17 -6.11 -16.87
N SER A 324 -0.15 -6.34 -16.03
CA SER A 324 0.24 -5.39 -14.99
C SER A 324 0.55 -4.02 -15.59
N HIS A 325 -0.19 -3.01 -15.17
CA HIS A 325 0.06 -1.63 -15.59
C HIS A 325 1.39 -1.11 -14.99
N VAL A 326 1.79 -1.59 -13.81
CA VAL A 326 3.07 -1.25 -13.17
C VAL A 326 4.23 -1.78 -14.00
N LEU A 327 4.24 -3.08 -14.32
CA LEU A 327 5.31 -3.67 -15.13
C LEU A 327 5.35 -3.08 -16.54
N SER A 328 4.19 -2.73 -17.11
CA SER A 328 4.11 -2.02 -18.38
C SER A 328 4.71 -0.61 -18.28
N ALA A 329 4.42 0.12 -17.22
CA ALA A 329 4.90 1.48 -16.99
C ALA A 329 6.43 1.55 -16.81
N ILE A 330 7.05 0.53 -16.19
CA ILE A 330 8.51 0.45 -16.04
C ILE A 330 9.21 -0.12 -17.32
N GLY A 331 8.45 -0.37 -18.39
CA GLY A 331 8.99 -0.78 -19.69
C GLY A 331 9.32 -2.28 -19.80
N CYS A 332 8.68 -3.14 -19.02
CA CYS A 332 8.79 -4.59 -19.21
C CYS A 332 8.12 -5.03 -20.51
N SER A 333 8.77 -5.94 -21.23
CA SER A 333 8.20 -6.60 -22.40
C SER A 333 7.04 -7.53 -22.02
N GLU A 334 6.21 -7.90 -22.99
CA GLU A 334 5.10 -8.85 -22.76
C GLU A 334 5.56 -10.17 -22.15
N LYS A 335 6.67 -10.73 -22.65
CA LYS A 335 7.25 -11.97 -22.11
C LYS A 335 7.69 -11.84 -20.66
N GLU A 336 8.23 -10.69 -20.28
CA GLU A 336 8.62 -10.40 -18.90
C GLU A 336 7.38 -10.28 -17.99
N ILE A 337 6.34 -9.57 -18.44
CA ILE A 337 5.09 -9.40 -17.71
C ILE A 337 4.37 -10.75 -17.51
N GLU A 338 4.27 -11.56 -18.57
CA GLU A 338 3.60 -12.86 -18.53
C GLU A 338 4.30 -13.89 -17.65
N SER A 339 5.62 -13.75 -17.46
CA SER A 339 6.44 -14.66 -16.64
C SER A 339 6.75 -14.13 -15.25
N ALA A 340 6.20 -12.97 -14.87
CA ALA A 340 6.48 -12.32 -13.60
C ALA A 340 5.78 -12.99 -12.42
N ILE A 341 6.53 -13.15 -11.33
CA ILE A 341 6.07 -13.56 -10.00
C ILE A 341 6.47 -12.50 -8.98
N ARG A 342 5.52 -12.08 -8.18
CA ARG A 342 5.78 -11.25 -7.00
C ARG A 342 5.85 -12.14 -5.76
N PHE A 343 6.98 -12.11 -5.10
CA PHE A 343 7.17 -12.64 -3.75
C PHE A 343 7.01 -11.49 -2.76
N SER A 344 6.20 -11.66 -1.74
CA SER A 344 6.07 -10.68 -0.67
C SER A 344 6.21 -11.33 0.69
N ILE A 345 7.25 -10.91 1.39
CA ILE A 345 7.79 -11.49 2.62
C ILE A 345 7.20 -10.72 3.81
N SER A 346 7.00 -11.39 4.92
CA SER A 346 6.71 -10.79 6.22
C SER A 346 7.78 -11.15 7.25
N GLU A 347 7.77 -10.46 8.37
CA GLU A 347 8.64 -10.70 9.52
C GLU A 347 8.48 -12.10 10.14
N TYR A 348 7.41 -12.80 9.81
CA TYR A 348 7.17 -14.18 10.29
C TYR A 348 7.73 -15.25 9.33
N ASN A 349 8.30 -14.86 8.19
CA ASN A 349 8.97 -15.83 7.33
C ASN A 349 10.36 -16.16 7.89
N THR A 350 10.80 -17.40 7.67
CA THR A 350 12.10 -17.89 8.14
C THR A 350 13.09 -18.09 6.99
N PRO A 351 14.41 -18.11 7.26
CA PRO A 351 15.40 -18.43 6.23
C PRO A 351 15.17 -19.79 5.57
N GLU A 352 14.68 -20.80 6.31
CA GLU A 352 14.38 -22.14 5.79
C GLU A 352 13.21 -22.10 4.79
N GLU A 353 12.17 -21.28 5.05
CA GLU A 353 11.07 -21.06 4.11
C GLU A 353 11.57 -20.40 2.83
N ILE A 354 12.54 -19.49 2.91
CA ILE A 354 13.18 -18.87 1.74
C ILE A 354 13.93 -19.92 0.92
N ASP A 355 14.73 -20.79 1.57
CA ASP A 355 15.51 -21.84 0.89
C ASP A 355 14.60 -22.83 0.17
N ILE A 356 13.52 -23.28 0.84
CA ILE A 356 12.49 -24.13 0.24
C ILE A 356 11.86 -23.43 -0.97
N THR A 357 11.58 -22.13 -0.88
CA THR A 357 11.01 -21.36 -1.98
C THR A 357 11.94 -21.32 -3.18
N ILE A 358 13.23 -21.11 -2.97
CA ILE A 358 14.26 -21.12 -4.04
C ILE A 358 14.31 -22.50 -4.71
N GLU A 359 14.43 -23.59 -3.91
CA GLU A 359 14.48 -24.95 -4.44
C GLU A 359 13.25 -25.30 -5.29
N LYS A 360 12.04 -25.05 -4.77
CA LYS A 360 10.80 -25.40 -5.46
C LYS A 360 10.58 -24.53 -6.70
N THR A 361 10.97 -23.24 -6.66
CA THR A 361 10.92 -22.36 -7.84
C THR A 361 11.88 -22.84 -8.93
N LYS A 362 13.11 -23.19 -8.58
CA LYS A 362 14.09 -23.79 -9.50
C LYS A 362 13.54 -25.04 -10.20
N ALA A 363 13.01 -25.97 -9.42
CA ALA A 363 12.47 -27.22 -9.95
C ALA A 363 11.30 -26.97 -10.92
N ALA A 364 10.37 -26.06 -10.56
CA ALA A 364 9.23 -25.71 -11.39
C ALA A 364 9.67 -25.05 -12.70
N VAL A 365 10.53 -24.04 -12.65
CA VAL A 365 11.04 -23.32 -13.83
C VAL A 365 11.78 -24.30 -14.78
N ALA A 366 12.65 -25.15 -14.26
CA ALA A 366 13.36 -26.15 -15.05
C ALA A 366 12.40 -27.14 -15.72
N GLY A 367 11.34 -27.56 -15.03
CA GLY A 367 10.31 -28.43 -15.58
C GLY A 367 9.60 -27.80 -16.77
N PHE A 368 9.14 -26.55 -16.65
CA PHE A 368 8.42 -25.84 -17.73
C PHE A 368 9.30 -25.57 -18.94
N ARG A 369 10.56 -25.19 -18.75
CA ARG A 369 11.48 -24.94 -19.86
C ARG A 369 11.82 -26.21 -20.66
N LYS A 370 11.86 -27.39 -19.99
CA LYS A 370 12.05 -28.69 -20.67
C LYS A 370 10.85 -29.05 -21.57
N LEU A 371 9.64 -28.70 -21.17
CA LEU A 371 8.43 -28.98 -21.94
C LEU A 371 8.30 -28.14 -23.22
N GLY A 372 9.12 -27.11 -23.40
CA GLY A 372 9.20 -26.32 -24.64
C GLY A 372 7.94 -25.51 -24.99
N SER A 373 6.95 -25.49 -24.11
CA SER A 373 5.61 -24.96 -24.39
C SER A 373 5.50 -23.44 -24.42
N PHE A 374 6.59 -22.69 -24.14
CA PHE A 374 6.55 -21.24 -23.88
C PHE A 374 7.72 -20.46 -24.52
N ARG A 375 8.20 -20.92 -25.69
CA ARG A 375 9.21 -20.19 -26.49
C ARG A 375 8.61 -19.09 -27.33
#